data_23015151f96d6ffeb942099c530722e3
#
_entry.id   23015151f96d6ffeb942099c530722e3
#
_cell.length_a   1.000
_cell.length_b   1.000
_cell.length_c   1.000
_cell.angle_alpha   90.00
_cell.angle_beta   90.00
_cell.angle_gamma   90.00
#
_symmetry.space_group_name_H-M   'P 1'
#
loop_
_entity.id
_entity.type
_entity.pdbx_description
1 polymer ?
#
loop_
_entity_poly.entity_id
_entity_poly.type
_entity_poly.pdbx_seq_one_letter_code
_entity_poly.pdbx_strand_id
1 'polypeptide(L)'
;MDSSWNSANATHAANTADAGGRLSTARIALLAVCCAASVANVYYAQPLLDAIARDFGIAHAEVGGVITATQLGCALALLFVVPLGDLLNRKRLIAVQLVLLAAACAGVAASSSRLELLAAMAGVGLLGTAMTQGLIACSATLAGAGERGRVVGAAQGGVVIGLLAARSLAGLVTDLAGWRAVYLVSGALAIAMLVVLLRLLPDTGAPRARIGYAALLASMGALLRHDRVLRVRGTLALLMFAALGIFWSAMVLPLSAPPHAMSHTGIGALGLVGA
;
A
#
# COMPACT_ATOMS: atom_id res chain seq x y z
N MET A 1 33.38 45.87 -5.64
CA MET A 1 32.02 45.89 -6.14
C MET A 1 31.39 44.49 -6.17
N ASP A 2 31.58 43.64 -5.13
CA ASP A 2 31.17 42.21 -5.18
C ASP A 2 30.45 41.66 -3.94
N SER A 3 30.23 42.49 -2.91
CA SER A 3 29.54 42.01 -1.70
C SER A 3 27.99 42.09 -1.78
N SER A 4 27.48 42.99 -2.61
CA SER A 4 26.02 43.20 -2.77
C SER A 4 25.34 42.11 -3.65
N TRP A 5 26.08 41.51 -4.58
CA TRP A 5 25.58 40.41 -5.45
C TRP A 5 25.43 39.10 -4.70
N ASN A 6 26.35 38.80 -3.78
CA ASN A 6 26.28 37.58 -2.97
C ASN A 6 25.16 37.65 -1.90
N SER A 7 24.91 38.83 -1.33
CA SER A 7 23.83 38.98 -0.34
C SER A 7 22.44 38.91 -0.98
N ALA A 8 22.25 39.47 -2.19
CA ALA A 8 20.98 39.39 -2.90
C ALA A 8 20.65 37.95 -3.37
N ASN A 9 21.66 37.19 -3.83
CA ASN A 9 21.47 35.78 -4.18
C ASN A 9 21.26 34.89 -2.95
N ALA A 10 21.90 35.16 -1.83
CA ALA A 10 21.68 34.46 -0.58
C ALA A 10 20.25 34.71 -0.02
N THR A 11 19.76 35.95 -0.11
CA THR A 11 18.40 36.32 0.31
C THR A 11 17.34 35.76 -0.66
N HIS A 12 17.62 35.72 -1.97
CA HIS A 12 16.73 35.07 -2.94
C HIS A 12 16.67 33.52 -2.75
N ALA A 13 17.82 32.90 -2.48
CA ALA A 13 17.90 31.47 -2.16
C ALA A 13 17.22 31.13 -0.82
N ALA A 14 17.36 31.99 0.20
CA ALA A 14 16.66 31.82 1.47
C ALA A 14 15.15 32.05 1.35
N ASN A 15 14.70 33.04 0.58
CA ASN A 15 13.28 33.31 0.35
C ASN A 15 12.60 32.24 -0.55
N THR A 16 13.32 31.62 -1.47
CA THR A 16 12.77 30.49 -2.26
C THR A 16 12.75 29.19 -1.47
N ALA A 17 13.61 29.03 -0.46
CA ALA A 17 13.59 27.88 0.45
C ALA A 17 12.44 27.98 1.47
N ASP A 18 11.96 29.18 1.80
CA ASP A 18 10.89 29.41 2.79
C ASP A 18 9.47 29.49 2.17
N ALA A 19 9.35 29.43 0.84
CA ALA A 19 8.06 29.43 0.12
C ALA A 19 7.32 28.07 0.17
N GLY A 20 7.90 27.04 0.78
CA GLY A 20 7.24 25.77 1.13
C GLY A 20 6.58 25.85 2.50
N GLY A 21 5.39 26.50 2.59
CA GLY A 21 4.63 26.57 3.84
C GLY A 21 4.47 25.20 4.47
N ARG A 22 4.67 25.10 5.80
CA ARG A 22 4.52 23.87 6.59
C ARG A 22 3.24 23.16 6.23
N LEU A 23 3.32 21.84 5.97
CA LEU A 23 2.12 21.02 5.76
C LEU A 23 1.24 21.07 7.01
N SER A 24 -0.04 21.42 6.84
CA SER A 24 -0.98 21.41 7.97
C SER A 24 -1.10 20.00 8.54
N THR A 25 -1.29 19.90 9.85
CA THR A 25 -1.48 18.61 10.55
C THR A 25 -2.61 17.80 9.94
N ALA A 26 -3.68 18.46 9.47
CA ALA A 26 -4.79 17.80 8.79
C ALA A 26 -4.38 17.12 7.48
N ARG A 27 -3.52 17.74 6.67
CA ARG A 27 -3.00 17.14 5.44
C ARG A 27 -2.08 15.95 5.73
N ILE A 28 -1.25 16.05 6.78
CA ILE A 28 -0.38 14.95 7.22
C ILE A 28 -1.22 13.77 7.71
N ALA A 29 -2.22 14.02 8.55
CA ALA A 29 -3.15 12.99 9.03
C ALA A 29 -3.92 12.33 7.87
N LEU A 30 -4.37 13.11 6.90
CA LEU A 30 -5.05 12.57 5.72
C LEU A 30 -4.13 11.66 4.90
N LEU A 31 -2.87 12.05 4.65
CA LEU A 31 -1.91 11.18 3.96
C LEU A 31 -1.67 9.88 4.74
N ALA A 32 -1.57 9.94 6.06
CA ALA A 32 -1.45 8.77 6.92
C ALA A 32 -2.67 7.85 6.81
N VAL A 33 -3.90 8.40 6.84
CA VAL A 33 -5.15 7.64 6.65
C VAL A 33 -5.21 7.02 5.26
N CYS A 34 -4.81 7.74 4.21
CA CYS A 34 -4.76 7.21 2.86
C CYS A 34 -3.73 6.06 2.74
N CYS A 35 -2.56 6.17 3.40
CA CYS A 35 -1.58 5.08 3.46
C CYS A 35 -2.15 3.86 4.21
N ALA A 36 -2.84 4.08 5.33
CA ALA A 36 -3.50 3.03 6.10
C ALA A 36 -4.55 2.28 5.26
N ALA A 37 -5.43 3.01 4.58
CA ALA A 37 -6.47 2.43 3.74
C ALA A 37 -5.89 1.68 2.54
N SER A 38 -4.79 2.18 1.94
CA SER A 38 -4.15 1.52 0.79
C SER A 38 -3.49 0.21 1.17
N VAL A 39 -2.70 0.18 2.25
CA VAL A 39 -2.02 -1.03 2.71
C VAL A 39 -3.00 -2.09 3.21
N ALA A 40 -4.11 -1.68 3.81
CA ALA A 40 -5.13 -2.57 4.34
C ALA A 40 -5.65 -3.57 3.28
N ASN A 41 -5.73 -3.15 2.01
CA ASN A 41 -6.15 -4.00 0.89
C ASN A 41 -5.34 -5.29 0.75
N VAL A 42 -4.05 -5.24 1.06
CA VAL A 42 -3.15 -6.40 0.97
C VAL A 42 -3.45 -7.43 2.07
N TYR A 43 -4.01 -6.98 3.20
CA TYR A 43 -4.17 -7.80 4.41
C TYR A 43 -5.61 -8.24 4.70
N TYR A 44 -6.61 -7.72 3.99
CA TYR A 44 -8.01 -8.09 4.19
C TYR A 44 -8.28 -9.58 4.00
N ALA A 45 -7.64 -10.22 3.01
CA ALA A 45 -7.90 -11.61 2.69
C ALA A 45 -7.56 -12.59 3.82
N GLN A 46 -6.59 -12.25 4.69
CA GLN A 46 -6.08 -13.19 5.69
C GLN A 46 -7.17 -13.72 6.64
N PRO A 47 -7.97 -12.89 7.34
CA PRO A 47 -9.02 -13.38 8.22
C PRO A 47 -10.22 -13.97 7.46
N LEU A 48 -10.29 -13.83 6.12
CA LEU A 48 -11.44 -14.23 5.31
C LEU A 48 -11.24 -15.56 4.61
N LEU A 49 -10.08 -16.20 4.75
CA LEU A 49 -9.73 -17.41 4.00
C LEU A 49 -10.75 -18.53 4.15
N ASP A 50 -11.28 -18.74 5.35
CA ASP A 50 -12.30 -19.74 5.60
C ASP A 50 -13.64 -19.42 4.90
N ALA A 51 -14.07 -18.16 4.95
CA ALA A 51 -15.29 -17.73 4.25
C ALA A 51 -15.16 -17.85 2.73
N ILE A 52 -13.99 -17.48 2.19
CA ILE A 52 -13.67 -17.62 0.76
C ILE A 52 -13.60 -19.09 0.37
N ALA A 53 -12.95 -19.94 1.18
CA ALA A 53 -12.85 -21.37 0.92
C ALA A 53 -14.21 -22.03 0.81
N ARG A 54 -15.12 -21.70 1.75
CA ARG A 54 -16.49 -22.24 1.72
C ARG A 54 -17.29 -21.79 0.52
N ASP A 55 -17.18 -20.53 0.15
CA ASP A 55 -17.96 -19.93 -0.93
C ASP A 55 -17.57 -20.46 -2.32
N PHE A 56 -16.28 -20.71 -2.54
CA PHE A 56 -15.75 -21.25 -3.81
C PHE A 56 -15.55 -22.78 -3.82
N GLY A 57 -15.86 -23.47 -2.72
CA GLY A 57 -15.61 -24.91 -2.59
C GLY A 57 -14.12 -25.26 -2.71
N ILE A 58 -13.23 -24.37 -2.25
CA ILE A 58 -11.77 -24.56 -2.32
C ILE A 58 -11.34 -25.36 -1.08
N ALA A 59 -10.53 -26.40 -1.29
CA ALA A 59 -9.94 -27.13 -0.17
C ALA A 59 -9.08 -26.23 0.71
N HIS A 60 -9.12 -26.43 2.03
CA HIS A 60 -8.33 -25.63 2.97
C HIS A 60 -6.82 -25.63 2.66
N ALA A 61 -6.30 -26.71 2.08
CA ALA A 61 -4.90 -26.79 1.65
C ALA A 61 -4.58 -25.86 0.47
N GLU A 62 -5.57 -25.46 -0.33
CA GLU A 62 -5.39 -24.68 -1.55
C GLU A 62 -5.77 -23.20 -1.39
N VAL A 63 -6.54 -22.86 -0.35
CA VAL A 63 -7.05 -21.48 -0.17
C VAL A 63 -5.91 -20.46 0.03
N GLY A 64 -4.74 -20.89 0.50
CA GLY A 64 -3.53 -20.10 0.57
C GLY A 64 -3.10 -19.49 -0.79
N GLY A 65 -3.59 -20.07 -1.91
CA GLY A 65 -3.41 -19.50 -3.25
C GLY A 65 -3.95 -18.07 -3.39
N VAL A 66 -4.97 -17.69 -2.62
CA VAL A 66 -5.53 -16.33 -2.59
C VAL A 66 -4.49 -15.34 -2.07
N ILE A 67 -3.81 -15.69 -0.97
CA ILE A 67 -2.72 -14.87 -0.42
C ILE A 67 -1.55 -14.82 -1.40
N THR A 68 -1.18 -15.97 -1.99
CA THR A 68 -0.11 -16.04 -2.98
C THR A 68 -0.37 -15.14 -4.17
N ALA A 69 -1.59 -15.12 -4.71
CA ALA A 69 -1.98 -14.23 -5.81
C ALA A 69 -1.84 -12.75 -5.42
N THR A 70 -2.32 -12.37 -4.23
CA THR A 70 -2.17 -11.02 -3.71
C THR A 70 -0.69 -10.62 -3.58
N GLN A 71 0.15 -11.49 -3.01
CA GLN A 71 1.58 -11.23 -2.82
C GLN A 71 2.35 -11.17 -4.15
N LEU A 72 1.94 -11.96 -5.14
CA LEU A 72 2.48 -11.85 -6.50
C LEU A 72 2.17 -10.48 -7.10
N GLY A 73 0.95 -9.99 -6.93
CA GLY A 73 0.57 -8.63 -7.29
C GLY A 73 1.45 -7.58 -6.59
N CYS A 74 1.70 -7.73 -5.29
CA CYS A 74 2.59 -6.83 -4.54
C CYS A 74 4.02 -6.82 -5.12
N ALA A 75 4.57 -7.99 -5.43
CA ALA A 75 5.90 -8.10 -6.03
C ALA A 75 5.96 -7.42 -7.40
N LEU A 76 4.96 -7.64 -8.25
CA LEU A 76 4.85 -6.96 -9.55
C LEU A 76 4.72 -5.45 -9.41
N ALA A 77 3.99 -4.97 -8.40
CA ALA A 77 3.88 -3.55 -8.10
C ALA A 77 5.25 -2.93 -7.80
N LEU A 78 6.01 -3.55 -6.89
CA LEU A 78 7.32 -3.05 -6.46
C LEU A 78 8.33 -3.03 -7.62
N LEU A 79 8.28 -4.04 -8.48
CA LEU A 79 9.22 -4.16 -9.60
C LEU A 79 8.85 -3.24 -10.77
N PHE A 80 7.55 -3.12 -11.10
CA PHE A 80 7.14 -2.50 -12.36
C PHE A 80 6.32 -1.22 -12.19
N VAL A 81 5.50 -1.09 -11.17
CA VAL A 81 4.60 0.06 -11.03
C VAL A 81 5.21 1.18 -10.18
N VAL A 82 5.87 0.83 -9.10
CA VAL A 82 6.49 1.83 -8.20
C VAL A 82 7.54 2.69 -8.93
N PRO A 83 8.43 2.14 -9.79
CA PRO A 83 9.38 2.94 -10.54
C PRO A 83 8.75 3.94 -11.51
N LEU A 84 7.51 3.71 -11.98
CA LEU A 84 6.79 4.67 -12.82
C LEU A 84 6.51 6.00 -12.10
N GLY A 85 6.46 5.99 -10.76
CA GLY A 85 6.29 7.21 -9.96
C GLY A 85 7.43 8.22 -10.10
N ASP A 86 8.61 7.79 -10.56
CA ASP A 86 9.75 8.66 -10.82
C ASP A 86 9.78 9.18 -12.28
N LEU A 87 8.95 8.62 -13.16
CA LEU A 87 8.90 8.96 -14.59
C LEU A 87 7.62 9.71 -14.96
N LEU A 88 6.52 9.44 -14.27
CA LEU A 88 5.20 9.96 -14.61
C LEU A 88 4.74 11.04 -13.62
N ASN A 89 3.74 11.80 -14.05
CA ASN A 89 3.05 12.73 -13.16
C ASN A 89 2.38 11.95 -12.01
N ARG A 90 2.87 12.16 -10.78
CA ARG A 90 2.42 11.42 -9.59
C ARG A 90 0.93 11.56 -9.33
N LYS A 91 0.35 12.75 -9.52
CA LYS A 91 -1.09 12.99 -9.33
C LYS A 91 -1.93 12.13 -10.28
N ARG A 92 -1.55 12.09 -11.57
CA ARG A 92 -2.22 11.25 -12.56
C ARG A 92 -2.03 9.77 -12.29
N LEU A 93 -0.82 9.36 -11.92
CA LEU A 93 -0.53 7.96 -11.58
C LEU A 93 -1.37 7.48 -10.40
N ILE A 94 -1.43 8.27 -9.31
CA ILE A 94 -2.26 8.01 -8.14
C ILE A 94 -3.75 7.90 -8.53
N ALA A 95 -4.25 8.82 -9.36
CA ALA A 95 -5.64 8.79 -9.81
C ALA A 95 -5.97 7.51 -10.58
N VAL A 96 -5.12 7.12 -11.53
CA VAL A 96 -5.29 5.88 -12.31
C VAL A 96 -5.24 4.66 -11.40
N GLN A 97 -4.28 4.60 -10.47
CA GLN A 97 -4.15 3.50 -9.53
C GLN A 97 -5.39 3.35 -8.63
N LEU A 98 -6.00 4.45 -8.17
CA LEU A 98 -7.21 4.39 -7.33
C LEU A 98 -8.44 3.91 -8.11
N VAL A 99 -8.61 4.37 -9.37
CA VAL A 99 -9.69 3.87 -10.22
C VAL A 99 -9.54 2.37 -10.48
N LEU A 100 -8.32 1.94 -10.82
CA LEU A 100 -8.04 0.53 -11.07
C LEU A 100 -8.16 -0.31 -9.77
N LEU A 101 -7.77 0.22 -8.60
CA LEU A 101 -7.96 -0.45 -7.32
C LEU A 101 -9.44 -0.64 -7.00
N ALA A 102 -10.27 0.38 -7.21
CA ALA A 102 -11.70 0.26 -7.03
C ALA A 102 -12.30 -0.79 -7.99
N ALA A 103 -11.85 -0.83 -9.24
CA ALA A 103 -12.27 -1.84 -10.22
C ALA A 103 -11.79 -3.25 -9.81
N ALA A 104 -10.56 -3.41 -9.31
CA ALA A 104 -10.06 -4.69 -8.81
C ALA A 104 -10.85 -5.17 -7.58
N CYS A 105 -11.17 -4.28 -6.63
CA CYS A 105 -12.04 -4.59 -5.50
C CYS A 105 -13.45 -5.02 -5.95
N ALA A 106 -14.05 -4.32 -6.91
CA ALA A 106 -15.32 -4.72 -7.51
C ALA A 106 -15.21 -6.09 -8.20
N GLY A 107 -14.11 -6.35 -8.89
CA GLY A 107 -13.81 -7.65 -9.50
C GLY A 107 -13.74 -8.79 -8.48
N VAL A 108 -13.10 -8.55 -7.31
CA VAL A 108 -13.10 -9.53 -6.20
C VAL A 108 -14.52 -9.78 -5.70
N ALA A 109 -15.30 -8.72 -5.47
CA ALA A 109 -16.67 -8.86 -4.95
C ALA A 109 -17.62 -9.55 -5.95
N ALA A 110 -17.41 -9.37 -7.25
CA ALA A 110 -18.21 -9.92 -8.34
C ALA A 110 -17.71 -11.30 -8.82
N SER A 111 -16.55 -11.79 -8.33
CA SER A 111 -15.97 -13.05 -8.80
C SER A 111 -16.89 -14.23 -8.57
N SER A 112 -17.06 -15.06 -9.61
CA SER A 112 -17.86 -16.28 -9.62
C SER A 112 -17.02 -17.53 -9.82
N SER A 113 -15.78 -17.37 -10.28
CA SER A 113 -14.84 -18.47 -10.48
C SER A 113 -13.54 -18.24 -9.70
N ARG A 114 -12.85 -19.37 -9.40
CA ARG A 114 -11.54 -19.31 -8.71
C ARG A 114 -10.51 -18.47 -9.48
N LEU A 115 -10.51 -18.59 -10.81
CA LEU A 115 -9.54 -17.85 -11.65
C LEU A 115 -9.79 -16.33 -11.60
N GLU A 116 -11.06 -15.92 -11.71
CA GLU A 116 -11.45 -14.51 -11.56
C GLU A 116 -11.04 -13.95 -10.20
N LEU A 117 -11.31 -14.71 -9.12
CA LEU A 117 -10.91 -14.33 -7.77
C LEU A 117 -9.40 -14.13 -7.67
N LEU A 118 -8.60 -15.10 -8.12
CA LEU A 118 -7.14 -15.02 -8.05
C LEU A 118 -6.59 -13.87 -8.88
N ALA A 119 -7.12 -13.63 -10.09
CA ALA A 119 -6.72 -12.52 -10.94
C ALA A 119 -7.06 -11.16 -10.30
N ALA A 120 -8.27 -11.02 -9.76
CA ALA A 120 -8.70 -9.80 -9.08
C ALA A 120 -7.88 -9.56 -7.80
N MET A 121 -7.56 -10.60 -7.03
CA MET A 121 -6.71 -10.52 -5.84
C MET A 121 -5.28 -10.11 -6.18
N ALA A 122 -4.71 -10.61 -7.28
CA ALA A 122 -3.42 -10.13 -7.78
C ALA A 122 -3.49 -8.63 -8.14
N GLY A 123 -4.59 -8.20 -8.76
CA GLY A 123 -4.86 -6.79 -9.05
C GLY A 123 -4.93 -5.93 -7.79
N VAL A 124 -5.63 -6.39 -6.76
CA VAL A 124 -5.71 -5.69 -5.46
C VAL A 124 -4.34 -5.59 -4.80
N GLY A 125 -3.54 -6.67 -4.80
CA GLY A 125 -2.18 -6.66 -4.27
C GLY A 125 -1.27 -5.68 -5.02
N LEU A 126 -1.34 -5.70 -6.36
CA LEU A 126 -0.57 -4.80 -7.22
C LEU A 126 -0.93 -3.33 -6.95
N LEU A 127 -2.20 -2.99 -7.00
CA LEU A 127 -2.65 -1.61 -6.92
C LEU A 127 -2.60 -1.06 -5.49
N GLY A 128 -2.92 -1.87 -4.47
CA GLY A 128 -2.81 -1.50 -3.06
C GLY A 128 -1.36 -1.20 -2.66
N THR A 129 -0.42 -2.04 -3.11
CA THR A 129 1.02 -1.82 -2.84
C THR A 129 1.56 -0.62 -3.61
N ALA A 130 1.27 -0.50 -4.91
CA ALA A 130 1.70 0.63 -5.72
C ALA A 130 1.19 1.96 -5.15
N MET A 131 -0.08 1.98 -4.70
CA MET A 131 -0.71 3.14 -4.08
C MET A 131 -0.04 3.52 -2.75
N THR A 132 0.22 2.54 -1.87
CA THR A 132 0.90 2.76 -0.60
C THR A 132 2.28 3.38 -0.81
N GLN A 133 3.09 2.81 -1.69
CA GLN A 133 4.44 3.32 -1.99
C GLN A 133 4.38 4.69 -2.68
N GLY A 134 3.44 4.89 -3.59
CA GLY A 134 3.19 6.17 -4.25
C GLY A 134 2.85 7.29 -3.27
N LEU A 135 2.00 7.01 -2.28
CA LEU A 135 1.63 7.97 -1.22
C LEU A 135 2.79 8.30 -0.29
N ILE A 136 3.60 7.30 0.12
CA ILE A 136 4.80 7.54 0.93
C ILE A 136 5.79 8.43 0.15
N ALA A 137 6.04 8.13 -1.12
CA ALA A 137 6.91 8.93 -1.97
C ALA A 137 6.35 10.35 -2.20
N CYS A 138 5.03 10.49 -2.35
CA CYS A 138 4.35 11.78 -2.45
C CYS A 138 4.50 12.58 -1.15
N SER A 139 4.33 11.95 0.00
CA SER A 139 4.52 12.55 1.32
C SER A 139 5.93 13.14 1.48
N ALA A 140 6.95 12.39 1.03
CA ALA A 140 8.34 12.85 1.06
C ALA A 140 8.61 14.05 0.13
N THR A 141 7.85 14.17 -0.97
CA THR A 141 8.01 15.26 -1.95
C THR A 141 7.27 16.52 -1.52
N LEU A 142 6.11 16.37 -0.86
CA LEU A 142 5.31 17.48 -0.37
C LEU A 142 5.91 18.15 0.88
N ALA A 143 6.73 17.40 1.61
CA ALA A 143 7.36 17.88 2.84
C ALA A 143 8.55 18.81 2.53
N GLY A 144 8.61 19.95 3.20
CA GLY A 144 9.81 20.81 3.24
C GLY A 144 10.99 20.08 3.88
N ALA A 145 12.21 20.56 3.63
CA ALA A 145 13.45 19.90 4.09
C ALA A 145 13.48 19.62 5.62
N GLY A 146 12.95 20.53 6.45
CA GLY A 146 12.89 20.38 7.91
C GLY A 146 11.74 19.51 8.44
N GLU A 147 10.73 19.20 7.62
CA GLU A 147 9.53 18.44 8.03
C GLU A 147 9.46 17.01 7.46
N ARG A 148 10.39 16.67 6.57
CA ARG A 148 10.35 15.40 5.82
C ARG A 148 10.26 14.18 6.73
N GLY A 149 11.03 14.15 7.82
CA GLY A 149 10.99 13.06 8.79
C GLY A 149 9.61 12.92 9.46
N ARG A 150 9.00 14.05 9.85
CA ARG A 150 7.66 14.07 10.47
C ARG A 150 6.57 13.58 9.50
N VAL A 151 6.57 14.08 8.27
CA VAL A 151 5.54 13.76 7.28
C VAL A 151 5.65 12.31 6.80
N VAL A 152 6.86 11.86 6.49
CA VAL A 152 7.11 10.46 6.09
C VAL A 152 6.88 9.52 7.26
N GLY A 153 7.29 9.92 8.47
CA GLY A 153 7.03 9.15 9.70
C GLY A 153 5.54 8.97 9.96
N ALA A 154 4.72 10.01 9.77
CA ALA A 154 3.27 9.92 9.89
C ALA A 154 2.65 9.00 8.81
N ALA A 155 3.10 9.09 7.56
CA ALA A 155 2.66 8.21 6.48
C ALA A 155 2.98 6.73 6.79
N GLN A 156 4.19 6.44 7.27
CA GLN A 156 4.60 5.10 7.70
C GLN A 156 3.84 4.63 8.94
N GLY A 157 3.59 5.52 9.91
CA GLY A 157 2.70 5.24 11.04
C GLY A 157 1.30 4.83 10.59
N GLY A 158 0.77 5.52 9.56
CA GLY A 158 -0.48 5.14 8.91
C GLY A 158 -0.42 3.73 8.32
N VAL A 159 0.68 3.34 7.66
CA VAL A 159 0.87 1.98 7.14
C VAL A 159 0.80 0.94 8.26
N VAL A 160 1.50 1.18 9.39
CA VAL A 160 1.49 0.26 10.53
C VAL A 160 0.08 0.13 11.11
N ILE A 161 -0.60 1.25 11.35
CA ILE A 161 -1.97 1.26 11.85
C ILE A 161 -2.91 0.54 10.87
N GLY A 162 -2.78 0.79 9.56
CA GLY A 162 -3.58 0.14 8.52
C GLY A 162 -3.37 -1.37 8.48
N LEU A 163 -2.14 -1.83 8.61
CA LEU A 163 -1.79 -3.26 8.65
C LEU A 163 -2.44 -3.98 9.85
N LEU A 164 -2.42 -3.34 11.01
CA LEU A 164 -3.01 -3.89 12.23
C LEU A 164 -4.55 -3.85 12.20
N ALA A 165 -5.12 -2.69 11.85
CA ALA A 165 -6.56 -2.48 11.81
C ALA A 165 -7.24 -3.28 10.68
N ALA A 166 -6.56 -3.52 9.57
CA ALA A 166 -7.12 -4.19 8.40
C ALA A 166 -7.78 -5.52 8.75
N ARG A 167 -7.11 -6.33 9.55
CA ARG A 167 -7.60 -7.67 9.93
C ARG A 167 -8.87 -7.59 10.77
N SER A 168 -8.87 -6.74 11.79
CA SER A 168 -10.03 -6.54 12.69
C SER A 168 -11.23 -5.96 11.94
N LEU A 169 -10.99 -4.95 11.09
CA LEU A 169 -12.05 -4.34 10.29
C LEU A 169 -12.61 -5.31 9.25
N ALA A 170 -11.75 -6.07 8.58
CA ALA A 170 -12.20 -7.07 7.61
C ALA A 170 -13.01 -8.17 8.29
N GLY A 171 -12.58 -8.65 9.46
CA GLY A 171 -13.34 -9.62 10.25
C GLY A 171 -14.72 -9.08 10.65
N LEU A 172 -14.77 -7.87 11.20
CA LEU A 172 -16.03 -7.23 11.60
C LEU A 172 -17.01 -7.07 10.42
N VAL A 173 -16.54 -6.52 9.30
CA VAL A 173 -17.39 -6.34 8.11
C VAL A 173 -17.87 -7.69 7.58
N THR A 174 -17.02 -8.72 7.65
CA THR A 174 -17.39 -10.07 7.19
C THR A 174 -18.47 -10.69 8.07
N ASP A 175 -18.38 -10.56 9.39
CA ASP A 175 -19.36 -11.07 10.32
C ASP A 175 -20.72 -10.35 10.16
N LEU A 176 -20.72 -9.08 9.75
CA LEU A 176 -21.93 -8.27 9.56
C LEU A 176 -22.58 -8.41 8.18
N ALA A 177 -21.78 -8.46 7.11
CA ALA A 177 -22.26 -8.32 5.73
C ALA A 177 -21.59 -9.29 4.73
N GLY A 178 -20.78 -10.23 5.21
CA GLY A 178 -20.07 -11.20 4.39
C GLY A 178 -18.75 -10.66 3.82
N TRP A 179 -17.89 -11.57 3.40
CA TRP A 179 -16.54 -11.27 2.97
C TRP A 179 -16.45 -10.37 1.72
N ARG A 180 -17.43 -10.46 0.80
CA ARG A 180 -17.49 -9.61 -0.40
C ARG A 180 -17.70 -8.13 -0.06
N ALA A 181 -18.43 -7.85 1.02
CA ALA A 181 -18.68 -6.48 1.47
C ALA A 181 -17.38 -5.74 1.85
N VAL A 182 -16.37 -6.46 2.33
CA VAL A 182 -15.05 -5.86 2.66
C VAL A 182 -14.44 -5.20 1.42
N TYR A 183 -14.50 -5.86 0.27
CA TYR A 183 -13.94 -5.32 -0.99
C TYR A 183 -14.83 -4.24 -1.58
N LEU A 184 -16.16 -4.31 -1.44
CA LEU A 184 -17.05 -3.23 -1.87
C LEU A 184 -16.82 -1.96 -1.06
N VAL A 185 -16.70 -2.07 0.26
CA VAL A 185 -16.35 -0.94 1.14
C VAL A 185 -14.99 -0.37 0.79
N SER A 186 -13.99 -1.24 0.53
CA SER A 186 -12.66 -0.79 0.13
C SER A 186 -12.64 -0.09 -1.21
N GLY A 187 -13.38 -0.59 -2.20
CA GLY A 187 -13.56 0.06 -3.49
C GLY A 187 -14.22 1.44 -3.38
N ALA A 188 -15.27 1.55 -2.56
CA ALA A 188 -15.90 2.84 -2.26
C ALA A 188 -14.93 3.82 -1.57
N LEU A 189 -14.12 3.33 -0.64
CA LEU A 189 -13.09 4.13 0.03
C LEU A 189 -12.02 4.58 -0.96
N ALA A 190 -11.60 3.74 -1.91
CA ALA A 190 -10.66 4.11 -2.97
C ALA A 190 -11.20 5.26 -3.84
N ILE A 191 -12.50 5.24 -4.18
CA ILE A 191 -13.14 6.35 -4.91
C ILE A 191 -13.21 7.62 -4.06
N ALA A 192 -13.54 7.50 -2.77
CA ALA A 192 -13.52 8.65 -1.86
C ALA A 192 -12.10 9.26 -1.76
N MET A 193 -11.07 8.41 -1.61
CA MET A 193 -9.67 8.84 -1.64
C MET A 193 -9.30 9.52 -2.95
N LEU A 194 -9.77 9.04 -4.10
CA LEU A 194 -9.55 9.66 -5.40
C LEU A 194 -10.05 11.11 -5.40
N VAL A 195 -11.30 11.32 -4.98
CA VAL A 195 -11.90 12.66 -4.94
C VAL A 195 -11.12 13.60 -4.04
N VAL A 196 -10.75 13.14 -2.86
CA VAL A 196 -9.99 13.92 -1.87
C VAL A 196 -8.58 14.23 -2.38
N LEU A 197 -7.85 13.24 -2.86
CA LEU A 197 -6.47 13.43 -3.31
C LEU A 197 -6.37 14.27 -4.59
N LEU A 198 -7.33 14.17 -5.51
CA LEU A 198 -7.37 15.04 -6.69
C LEU A 198 -7.52 16.53 -6.33
N ARG A 199 -8.23 16.84 -5.24
CA ARG A 199 -8.40 18.22 -4.75
C ARG A 199 -7.21 18.73 -3.95
N LEU A 200 -6.49 17.84 -3.25
CA LEU A 200 -5.44 18.22 -2.30
C LEU A 200 -4.03 18.15 -2.87
N LEU A 201 -3.78 17.23 -3.81
CA LEU A 201 -2.46 17.08 -4.41
C LEU A 201 -2.21 18.16 -5.47
N PRO A 202 -1.12 18.94 -5.35
CA PRO A 202 -0.73 19.85 -6.40
C PRO A 202 -0.33 19.07 -7.67
N ASP A 203 -0.57 19.65 -8.82
CA ASP A 203 -0.06 19.13 -10.09
C ASP A 203 1.40 19.60 -10.25
N THR A 204 2.33 18.74 -9.91
CA THR A 204 3.77 19.03 -9.98
C THR A 204 4.36 18.79 -11.37
N GLY A 205 3.53 18.42 -12.36
CA GLY A 205 4.00 18.00 -13.67
C GLY A 205 4.68 16.62 -13.65
N ALA A 206 5.15 16.18 -14.80
CA ALA A 206 5.98 14.98 -14.87
C ALA A 206 7.42 15.34 -14.46
N PRO A 207 8.09 14.48 -13.67
CA PRO A 207 9.52 14.67 -13.38
C PRO A 207 10.30 14.70 -14.71
N ARG A 208 11.29 15.59 -14.80
CA ARG A 208 12.22 15.59 -15.94
C ARG A 208 13.20 14.43 -15.79
N ALA A 209 12.71 13.20 -15.94
CA ALA A 209 13.56 12.02 -15.86
C ALA A 209 14.55 12.01 -17.03
N ARG A 210 15.83 11.97 -16.69
CA ARG A 210 16.92 11.81 -17.68
C ARG A 210 17.17 10.36 -18.09
N ILE A 211 16.50 9.41 -17.43
CA ILE A 211 16.72 7.97 -17.55
C ILE A 211 15.44 7.30 -18.04
N GLY A 212 15.52 6.47 -19.07
CA GLY A 212 14.39 5.69 -19.56
C GLY A 212 13.98 4.57 -18.60
N TYR A 213 12.74 4.09 -18.71
CA TYR A 213 12.18 3.05 -17.83
C TYR A 213 13.01 1.75 -17.81
N ALA A 214 13.46 1.28 -19.00
CA ALA A 214 14.30 0.09 -19.08
C ALA A 214 15.65 0.26 -18.35
N ALA A 215 16.27 1.43 -18.46
CA ALA A 215 17.52 1.74 -17.76
C ALA A 215 17.30 1.83 -16.24
N LEU A 216 16.15 2.31 -15.79
CA LEU A 216 15.77 2.32 -14.37
C LEU A 216 15.64 0.90 -13.82
N LEU A 217 14.93 0.01 -14.51
CA LEU A 217 14.83 -1.40 -14.12
C LEU A 217 16.20 -2.10 -14.14
N ALA A 218 17.02 -1.83 -15.16
CA ALA A 218 18.39 -2.38 -15.23
C ALA A 218 19.25 -1.92 -14.05
N SER A 219 19.11 -0.66 -13.61
CA SER A 219 19.84 -0.13 -12.44
C SER A 219 19.44 -0.84 -11.14
N MET A 220 18.16 -1.18 -10.96
CA MET A 220 17.69 -1.97 -9.81
C MET A 220 18.32 -3.36 -9.79
N GLY A 221 18.38 -4.03 -10.97
CA GLY A 221 19.06 -5.31 -11.11
C GLY A 221 20.58 -5.23 -10.85
N ALA A 222 21.22 -4.16 -11.28
CA ALA A 222 22.64 -3.91 -11.02
C ALA A 222 22.91 -3.71 -9.52
N LEU A 223 22.09 -2.89 -8.82
CA LEU A 223 22.18 -2.71 -7.38
C LEU A 223 22.05 -4.04 -6.63
N LEU A 224 21.08 -4.86 -6.99
CA LEU A 224 20.88 -6.17 -6.36
C LEU A 224 22.08 -7.11 -6.58
N ARG A 225 22.78 -7.00 -7.72
CA ARG A 225 23.97 -7.82 -8.03
C ARG A 225 25.23 -7.33 -7.32
N HIS A 226 25.42 -6.02 -7.20
CA HIS A 226 26.68 -5.44 -6.76
C HIS A 226 26.69 -5.01 -5.29
N ASP A 227 25.53 -4.65 -4.69
CA ASP A 227 25.47 -4.22 -3.30
C ASP A 227 25.22 -5.41 -2.36
N ARG A 228 26.27 -5.82 -1.62
CA ARG A 228 26.19 -6.91 -0.63
C ARG A 228 25.29 -6.53 0.56
N VAL A 229 25.32 -5.27 0.99
CA VAL A 229 24.52 -4.81 2.14
C VAL A 229 23.04 -4.89 1.80
N LEU A 230 22.66 -4.44 0.58
CA LEU A 230 21.30 -4.54 0.08
C LEU A 230 20.82 -6.00 0.04
N ARG A 231 21.65 -6.91 -0.47
CA ARG A 231 21.30 -8.35 -0.52
C ARG A 231 21.08 -8.95 0.86
N VAL A 232 22.00 -8.71 1.80
CA VAL A 232 21.88 -9.26 3.16
C VAL A 232 20.63 -8.71 3.86
N ARG A 233 20.43 -7.39 3.83
CA ARG A 233 19.24 -6.77 4.43
C ARG A 233 17.96 -7.21 3.75
N GLY A 234 17.97 -7.31 2.42
CA GLY A 234 16.83 -7.81 1.63
C GLY A 234 16.49 -9.26 1.96
N THR A 235 17.48 -10.15 2.10
CA THR A 235 17.25 -11.54 2.49
C THR A 235 16.70 -11.65 3.91
N LEU A 236 17.23 -10.88 4.87
CA LEU A 236 16.69 -10.85 6.24
C LEU A 236 15.23 -10.37 6.27
N ALA A 237 14.92 -9.29 5.54
CA ALA A 237 13.55 -8.79 5.42
C ALA A 237 12.63 -9.84 4.77
N LEU A 238 13.09 -10.50 3.69
CA LEU A 238 12.34 -11.57 3.03
C LEU A 238 12.00 -12.70 3.98
N LEU A 239 12.97 -13.21 4.74
CA LEU A 239 12.76 -14.30 5.69
C LEU A 239 11.80 -13.90 6.82
N MET A 240 11.94 -12.67 7.34
CA MET A 240 11.05 -12.15 8.38
C MET A 240 9.60 -12.01 7.89
N PHE A 241 9.39 -11.41 6.72
CA PHE A 241 8.04 -11.27 6.15
C PHE A 241 7.46 -12.61 5.70
N ALA A 242 8.28 -13.55 5.22
CA ALA A 242 7.84 -14.90 4.91
C ALA A 242 7.34 -15.63 6.17
N ALA A 243 8.11 -15.60 7.26
CA ALA A 243 7.71 -16.19 8.55
C ALA A 243 6.40 -15.58 9.06
N LEU A 244 6.28 -14.24 9.01
CA LEU A 244 5.06 -13.54 9.41
C LEU A 244 3.87 -13.94 8.53
N GLY A 245 4.06 -14.04 7.21
CA GLY A 245 3.02 -14.45 6.27
C GLY A 245 2.55 -15.89 6.49
N ILE A 246 3.47 -16.83 6.71
CA ILE A 246 3.17 -18.23 7.04
C ILE A 246 2.38 -18.31 8.35
N PHE A 247 2.85 -17.64 9.39
CA PHE A 247 2.17 -17.60 10.70
C PHE A 247 0.71 -17.17 10.57
N TRP A 248 0.46 -16.02 9.95
CA TRP A 248 -0.89 -15.48 9.78
C TRP A 248 -1.78 -16.36 8.89
N SER A 249 -1.24 -16.92 7.81
CA SER A 249 -2.03 -17.76 6.90
C SER A 249 -2.36 -19.11 7.53
N ALA A 250 -1.44 -19.69 8.31
CA ALA A 250 -1.64 -20.98 8.95
C ALA A 250 -2.56 -20.90 10.18
N MET A 251 -2.61 -19.76 10.87
CA MET A 251 -3.36 -19.61 12.12
C MET A 251 -4.87 -19.53 11.91
N VAL A 252 -5.33 -18.97 10.79
CA VAL A 252 -6.75 -18.70 10.54
C VAL A 252 -7.59 -19.96 10.53
N LEU A 253 -7.18 -20.99 9.81
CA LEU A 253 -7.95 -22.22 9.62
C LEU A 253 -8.18 -23.01 10.92
N PRO A 254 -7.16 -23.27 11.77
CA PRO A 254 -7.37 -23.94 13.05
C PRO A 254 -8.25 -23.15 14.00
N LEU A 255 -8.17 -21.81 14.00
CA LEU A 255 -8.96 -20.97 14.90
C LEU A 255 -10.43 -20.87 14.47
N SER A 256 -10.72 -20.96 13.17
CA SER A 256 -12.11 -20.99 12.66
C SER A 256 -12.78 -22.37 12.80
N ALA A 257 -11.98 -23.43 12.96
CA ALA A 257 -12.48 -24.79 13.14
C ALA A 257 -12.81 -25.15 14.61
N PRO A 258 -13.68 -26.15 14.87
CA PRO A 258 -13.86 -26.70 16.22
C PRO A 258 -12.54 -27.26 16.78
N PRO A 259 -12.26 -27.14 18.10
CA PRO A 259 -13.16 -26.66 19.16
C PRO A 259 -13.19 -25.14 19.34
N HIS A 260 -12.34 -24.36 18.64
CA HIS A 260 -12.21 -22.92 18.87
C HIS A 260 -13.37 -22.12 18.27
N ALA A 261 -13.77 -22.42 17.04
CA ALA A 261 -14.89 -21.80 16.31
C ALA A 261 -14.93 -20.27 16.44
N MET A 262 -13.75 -19.61 16.38
CA MET A 262 -13.65 -18.16 16.56
C MET A 262 -14.28 -17.41 15.39
N SER A 263 -14.93 -16.27 15.68
CA SER A 263 -15.44 -15.35 14.67
C SER A 263 -14.29 -14.70 13.89
N HIS A 264 -14.57 -14.24 12.67
CA HIS A 264 -13.60 -13.49 11.86
C HIS A 264 -13.10 -12.24 12.58
N THR A 265 -13.98 -11.55 13.33
CA THR A 265 -13.60 -10.43 14.19
C THR A 265 -12.62 -10.86 15.28
N GLY A 266 -12.84 -12.00 15.94
CA GLY A 266 -11.94 -12.53 16.96
C GLY A 266 -10.57 -12.85 16.41
N ILE A 267 -10.51 -13.55 15.27
CA ILE A 267 -9.25 -13.88 14.57
C ILE A 267 -8.54 -12.60 14.15
N GLY A 268 -9.27 -11.62 13.60
CA GLY A 268 -8.70 -10.32 13.21
C GLY A 268 -8.13 -9.53 14.40
N ALA A 269 -8.79 -9.58 15.56
CA ALA A 269 -8.37 -8.90 16.78
C ALA A 269 -7.05 -9.45 17.35
N LEU A 270 -6.71 -10.72 17.11
CA LEU A 270 -5.40 -11.27 17.46
C LEU A 270 -4.24 -10.52 16.78
N GLY A 271 -4.51 -9.88 15.62
CA GLY A 271 -3.55 -9.01 14.95
C GLY A 271 -3.13 -7.80 15.77
N LEU A 272 -3.94 -7.37 16.72
CA LEU A 272 -3.64 -6.24 17.61
C LEU A 272 -2.73 -6.62 18.78
N VAL A 273 -2.64 -7.91 19.12
CA VAL A 273 -1.82 -8.39 20.25
C VAL A 273 -0.33 -8.23 19.96
N GLY A 274 0.07 -8.16 18.69
CA GLY A 274 1.47 -7.96 18.27
C GLY A 274 1.86 -6.49 18.06
N ALA A 275 0.99 -5.54 18.38
CA ALA A 275 1.23 -4.10 18.26
C ALA A 275 1.77 -3.52 19.56
#